data_611cb44ed03feb7f8ce133243906ba6e
#
_entry.id   611cb44ed03feb7f8ce133243906ba6e
#
_cell.length_a   1.000
_cell.length_b   1.000
_cell.length_c   1.000
_cell.angle_alpha   90.00
_cell.angle_beta   90.00
_cell.angle_gamma   90.00
#
_symmetry.space_group_name_H-M   'P 1'
#
loop_
_entity.id
_entity.type
_entity.pdbx_description
1 polymer ?
#
loop_
_entity_poly.entity_id
_entity_poly.type
_entity_poly.pdbx_seq_one_letter_code
_entity_poly.pdbx_strand_id
1 'polypeptide(L)'
;MIALIDRALALNPNFARGWFISGALRKWAGQPDIAIEHSEASMRLSPRAGVGTSFGLIGMAHFLARRFEEAVPNLRLAIQEDPSFPLPYYYLAACYAHMGRLSEAREIVEQLRGIAPVVIRNRGPRRNPEQRELYLSGLRLATGETT
;
A
#
# COMPACT_ATOMS: atom_id res chain seq x y z
N MET A 1 -12.71 -7.85 -14.42
CA MET A 1 -13.14 -7.24 -13.14
C MET A 1 -13.09 -5.72 -13.17
N ILE A 2 -12.04 -5.10 -13.70
CA ILE A 2 -11.96 -3.62 -13.87
C ILE A 2 -13.14 -3.08 -14.67
N ALA A 3 -13.49 -3.70 -15.80
CA ALA A 3 -14.62 -3.27 -16.63
C ALA A 3 -15.96 -3.25 -15.86
N LEU A 4 -16.17 -4.19 -14.97
CA LEU A 4 -17.38 -4.24 -14.14
C LEU A 4 -17.44 -3.10 -13.13
N ILE A 5 -16.34 -2.79 -12.47
CA ILE A 5 -16.32 -1.67 -11.53
C ILE A 5 -16.44 -0.33 -12.24
N ASP A 6 -15.84 -0.18 -13.41
CA ASP A 6 -15.96 1.03 -14.23
C ASP A 6 -17.42 1.27 -14.62
N ARG A 7 -18.13 0.19 -15.01
CA ARG A 7 -19.57 0.29 -15.32
C ARG A 7 -20.40 0.66 -14.09
N ALA A 8 -20.10 0.08 -12.93
CA ALA A 8 -20.77 0.42 -11.69
C ALA A 8 -20.58 1.90 -11.31
N LEU A 9 -19.36 2.42 -11.48
CA LEU A 9 -19.04 3.82 -11.21
C LEU A 9 -19.66 4.78 -12.22
N ALA A 10 -19.82 4.36 -13.47
CA ALA A 10 -20.54 5.14 -14.48
C ALA A 10 -22.03 5.27 -14.13
N LEU A 11 -22.62 4.22 -13.55
CA LEU A 11 -24.02 4.22 -13.10
C LEU A 11 -24.22 4.97 -11.78
N ASN A 12 -23.24 4.92 -10.87
CA ASN A 12 -23.28 5.60 -9.58
C ASN A 12 -21.91 6.19 -9.23
N PRO A 13 -21.61 7.43 -9.71
CA PRO A 13 -20.31 8.07 -9.43
C PRO A 13 -20.11 8.49 -7.96
N ASN A 14 -21.15 8.42 -7.13
CA ASN A 14 -21.07 8.72 -5.70
C ASN A 14 -20.82 7.48 -4.83
N PHE A 15 -20.51 6.34 -5.45
CA PHE A 15 -20.23 5.09 -4.75
C PHE A 15 -18.76 5.06 -4.25
N ALA A 16 -18.53 5.61 -3.06
CA ALA A 16 -17.18 5.74 -2.47
C ALA A 16 -16.42 4.42 -2.42
N ARG A 17 -17.08 3.35 -1.94
CA ARG A 17 -16.46 2.02 -1.89
C ARG A 17 -16.10 1.48 -3.27
N GLY A 18 -16.89 1.79 -4.28
CA GLY A 18 -16.59 1.44 -5.67
C GLY A 18 -15.30 2.08 -6.16
N TRP A 19 -15.08 3.34 -5.84
CA TRP A 19 -13.82 4.02 -6.15
C TRP A 19 -12.63 3.38 -5.45
N PHE A 20 -12.78 3.00 -4.17
CA PHE A 20 -11.75 2.28 -3.43
C PHE A 20 -11.41 0.93 -4.09
N ILE A 21 -12.42 0.14 -4.44
CA ILE A 21 -12.24 -1.16 -5.10
C ILE A 21 -11.54 -0.98 -6.46
N SER A 22 -11.96 0.02 -7.24
CA SER A 22 -11.32 0.34 -8.51
C SER A 22 -9.84 0.69 -8.33
N GLY A 23 -9.52 1.52 -7.34
CA GLY A 23 -8.13 1.85 -6.99
C GLY A 23 -7.32 0.61 -6.65
N ALA A 24 -7.86 -0.29 -5.83
CA ALA A 24 -7.19 -1.53 -5.44
C ALA A 24 -6.91 -2.44 -6.65
N LEU A 25 -7.86 -2.60 -7.55
CA LEU A 25 -7.70 -3.40 -8.77
C LEU A 25 -6.64 -2.79 -9.70
N ARG A 26 -6.66 -1.48 -9.89
CA ARG A 26 -5.73 -0.78 -10.77
C ARG A 26 -4.30 -0.76 -10.23
N LYS A 27 -4.14 -0.70 -8.93
CA LYS A 27 -2.82 -0.86 -8.29
C LYS A 27 -2.16 -2.18 -8.71
N TRP A 28 -2.90 -3.28 -8.62
CA TRP A 28 -2.40 -4.61 -9.02
C TRP A 28 -2.28 -4.78 -10.54
N ALA A 29 -3.02 -4.00 -11.31
CA ALA A 29 -2.95 -4.00 -12.77
C ALA A 29 -1.79 -3.16 -13.33
N GLY A 30 -0.96 -2.56 -12.47
CA GLY A 30 0.16 -1.74 -12.91
C GLY A 30 -0.26 -0.34 -13.38
N GLN A 31 -1.36 0.18 -12.84
CA GLN A 31 -1.89 1.52 -13.13
C GLN A 31 -1.88 2.38 -11.85
N PRO A 32 -0.69 2.71 -11.31
CA PRO A 32 -0.59 3.37 -10.01
C PRO A 32 -1.22 4.76 -9.96
N ASP A 33 -1.12 5.55 -11.02
CA ASP A 33 -1.67 6.91 -11.03
C ASP A 33 -3.19 6.91 -10.99
N ILE A 34 -3.82 6.00 -11.74
CA ILE A 34 -5.28 5.83 -11.72
C ILE A 34 -5.72 5.25 -10.36
N ALA A 35 -4.93 4.35 -9.79
CA ALA A 35 -5.19 3.80 -8.45
C ALA A 35 -5.22 4.90 -7.39
N ILE A 36 -4.28 5.84 -7.45
CA ILE A 36 -4.21 6.99 -6.54
C ILE A 36 -5.42 7.90 -6.74
N GLU A 37 -5.69 8.30 -7.97
CA GLU A 37 -6.84 9.15 -8.31
C GLU A 37 -8.16 8.56 -7.79
N HIS A 38 -8.38 7.26 -7.98
CA HIS A 38 -9.59 6.59 -7.52
C HIS A 38 -9.67 6.46 -6.00
N SER A 39 -8.53 6.28 -5.34
CA SER A 39 -8.47 6.26 -3.87
C SER A 39 -8.78 7.64 -3.28
N GLU A 40 -8.27 8.69 -3.91
CA GLU A 40 -8.59 10.08 -3.54
C GLU A 40 -10.08 10.40 -3.75
N ALA A 41 -10.66 9.93 -4.85
CA ALA A 41 -12.10 10.06 -5.09
C ALA A 41 -12.93 9.38 -3.99
N SER A 42 -12.51 8.19 -3.56
CA SER A 42 -13.14 7.49 -2.43
C SER A 42 -13.09 8.31 -1.15
N MET A 43 -11.94 8.91 -0.84
CA MET A 43 -11.78 9.75 0.36
C MET A 43 -12.63 11.03 0.29
N ARG A 44 -12.73 11.65 -0.87
CA ARG A 44 -13.59 12.84 -1.03
C ARG A 44 -15.06 12.55 -0.78
N LEU A 45 -15.52 11.38 -1.22
CA LEU A 45 -16.91 10.94 -1.06
C LEU A 45 -17.21 10.42 0.36
N SER A 46 -16.20 9.92 1.06
CA SER A 46 -16.33 9.36 2.40
C SER A 46 -15.12 9.74 3.27
N PRO A 47 -15.05 11.00 3.72
CA PRO A 47 -13.86 11.52 4.40
C PRO A 47 -13.65 10.98 5.83
N ARG A 48 -14.65 10.29 6.39
CA ARG A 48 -14.58 9.75 7.74
C ARG A 48 -14.46 8.24 7.81
N ALA A 49 -14.82 7.53 6.75
CA ALA A 49 -14.83 6.06 6.73
C ALA A 49 -13.78 5.52 5.76
N GLY A 50 -12.92 4.64 6.23
CA GLY A 50 -11.94 3.96 5.38
C GLY A 50 -10.77 4.83 4.92
N VAL A 51 -10.55 5.99 5.54
CA VAL A 51 -9.47 6.93 5.18
C VAL A 51 -8.10 6.26 5.33
N GLY A 52 -7.89 5.52 6.42
CA GLY A 52 -6.63 4.80 6.65
C GLY A 52 -6.33 3.77 5.57
N THR A 53 -7.35 3.01 5.13
CA THR A 53 -7.17 2.04 4.04
C THR A 53 -6.90 2.73 2.70
N SER A 54 -7.50 3.88 2.44
CA SER A 54 -7.23 4.67 1.24
C SER A 54 -5.81 5.24 1.24
N PHE A 55 -5.34 5.79 2.35
CA PHE A 55 -3.94 6.21 2.48
C PHE A 55 -2.97 5.04 2.28
N GLY A 56 -3.27 3.88 2.85
CA GLY A 56 -2.49 2.66 2.64
C GLY A 56 -2.42 2.26 1.18
N LEU A 57 -3.53 2.30 0.48
CA LEU A 57 -3.60 1.98 -0.94
C LEU A 57 -2.77 2.97 -1.78
N ILE A 58 -2.88 4.27 -1.50
CA ILE A 58 -2.08 5.31 -2.18
C ILE A 58 -0.59 5.08 -1.93
N GLY A 59 -0.21 4.81 -0.68
CA GLY A 59 1.19 4.51 -0.33
C GLY A 59 1.72 3.27 -1.05
N MET A 60 0.93 2.21 -1.11
CA MET A 60 1.29 1.00 -1.85
C MET A 60 1.39 1.25 -3.36
N ALA A 61 0.52 2.07 -3.94
CA ALA A 61 0.58 2.42 -5.35
C ALA A 61 1.87 3.20 -5.68
N HIS A 62 2.23 4.16 -4.85
CA HIS A 62 3.52 4.86 -4.98
C HIS A 62 4.71 3.90 -4.83
N PHE A 63 4.66 3.00 -3.85
CA PHE A 63 5.71 1.98 -3.67
C PHE A 63 5.90 1.14 -4.94
N LEU A 64 4.82 0.62 -5.51
CA LEU A 64 4.87 -0.21 -6.71
C LEU A 64 5.35 0.57 -7.94
N ALA A 65 5.16 1.88 -7.96
CA ALA A 65 5.70 2.79 -8.99
C ALA A 65 7.14 3.24 -8.68
N ARG A 66 7.78 2.70 -7.64
CA ARG A 66 9.12 3.08 -7.15
C ARG A 66 9.23 4.54 -6.71
N ARG A 67 8.12 5.16 -6.37
CA ARG A 67 8.04 6.51 -5.82
C ARG A 67 8.04 6.44 -4.29
N PHE A 68 9.17 6.02 -3.73
CA PHE A 68 9.28 5.71 -2.30
C PHE A 68 9.11 6.95 -1.41
N GLU A 69 9.61 8.11 -1.82
CA GLU A 69 9.46 9.33 -1.04
C GLU A 69 8.00 9.76 -0.89
N GLU A 70 7.19 9.59 -1.94
CA GLU A 70 5.76 9.87 -1.89
C GLU A 70 4.98 8.77 -1.15
N ALA A 71 5.47 7.53 -1.20
CA ALA A 71 4.85 6.41 -0.49
C ALA A 71 4.91 6.59 1.03
N VAL A 72 6.04 7.06 1.56
CA VAL A 72 6.29 7.16 3.01
C VAL A 72 5.22 7.95 3.76
N PRO A 73 4.88 9.21 3.40
CA PRO A 73 3.88 9.97 4.15
C PRO A 73 2.49 9.33 4.12
N ASN A 74 2.10 8.73 3.01
CA ASN A 74 0.80 8.06 2.90
C ASN A 74 0.74 6.79 3.77
N LEU A 75 1.81 6.00 3.80
CA LEU A 75 1.89 4.82 4.66
C LEU A 75 1.90 5.20 6.15
N ARG A 76 2.57 6.29 6.50
CA ARG A 76 2.55 6.82 7.87
C ARG A 76 1.15 7.27 8.29
N LEU A 77 0.42 7.95 7.41
CA LEU A 77 -0.98 8.34 7.67
C LEU A 77 -1.87 7.10 7.86
N ALA A 78 -1.68 6.06 7.06
CA ALA A 78 -2.40 4.79 7.23
C ALA A 78 -2.14 4.16 8.60
N ILE A 79 -0.89 4.16 9.06
CA ILE A 79 -0.50 3.65 10.38
C ILE A 79 -1.11 4.51 11.49
N GLN A 80 -1.12 5.82 11.33
CA GLN A 80 -1.71 6.74 12.30
C GLN A 80 -3.21 6.51 12.47
N GLU A 81 -3.93 6.25 11.38
CA GLU A 81 -5.37 5.98 11.39
C GLU A 81 -5.70 4.61 12.00
N ASP A 82 -4.89 3.58 11.75
CA ASP A 82 -5.05 2.25 12.32
C ASP A 82 -3.70 1.62 12.65
N PRO A 83 -3.15 1.90 13.85
CA PRO A 83 -1.84 1.38 14.26
C PRO A 83 -1.77 -0.15 14.40
N SER A 84 -2.92 -0.83 14.46
CA SER A 84 -2.99 -2.28 14.60
C SER A 84 -2.97 -3.05 13.28
N PHE A 85 -3.15 -2.35 12.16
CA PHE A 85 -3.18 -2.99 10.85
C PHE A 85 -1.75 -3.16 10.30
N PRO A 86 -1.27 -4.41 10.10
CA PRO A 86 0.15 -4.63 9.85
C PRO A 86 0.62 -4.29 8.43
N LEU A 87 -0.25 -4.30 7.44
CA LEU A 87 0.14 -4.18 6.03
C LEU A 87 0.91 -2.90 5.69
N PRO A 88 0.51 -1.70 6.16
CA PRO A 88 1.29 -0.48 5.90
C PRO A 88 2.71 -0.52 6.46
N TYR A 89 2.93 -1.19 7.58
CA TYR A 89 4.28 -1.34 8.17
C TYR A 89 5.22 -2.12 7.24
N TYR A 90 4.73 -3.20 6.62
CA TYR A 90 5.53 -3.97 5.67
C TYR A 90 5.99 -3.10 4.50
N TYR A 91 5.08 -2.36 3.90
CA TYR A 91 5.41 -1.48 2.78
C TYR A 91 6.30 -0.31 3.19
N LEU A 92 6.09 0.26 4.37
CA LEU A 92 6.92 1.35 4.88
C LEU A 92 8.35 0.88 5.15
N ALA A 93 8.53 -0.28 5.77
CA ALA A 93 9.85 -0.87 5.99
C ALA A 93 10.57 -1.12 4.66
N ALA A 94 9.86 -1.67 3.67
CA ALA A 94 10.41 -1.89 2.33
C ALA A 94 10.78 -0.57 1.62
N CYS A 95 9.97 0.48 1.78
CA CYS A 95 10.28 1.82 1.26
C CYS A 95 11.60 2.34 1.82
N TYR A 96 11.73 2.36 3.13
CA TYR A 96 12.96 2.84 3.78
C TYR A 96 14.18 2.03 3.37
N ALA A 97 14.04 0.71 3.26
CA ALA A 97 15.13 -0.17 2.83
C ALA A 97 15.58 0.14 1.40
N HIS A 98 14.65 0.33 0.47
CA HIS A 98 14.98 0.71 -0.92
C HIS A 98 15.58 2.11 -1.03
N MET A 99 15.28 3.01 -0.08
CA MET A 99 15.87 4.34 0.00
C MET A 99 17.26 4.34 0.67
N GLY A 100 17.76 3.19 1.12
CA GLY A 100 18.99 3.07 1.88
C GLY A 100 18.89 3.52 3.33
N ARG A 101 17.69 3.82 3.82
CA ARG A 101 17.40 4.27 5.19
C ARG A 101 17.16 3.06 6.10
N LEU A 102 18.20 2.24 6.28
CA LEU A 102 18.09 0.94 6.94
C LEU A 102 17.76 1.03 8.43
N SER A 103 18.23 2.08 9.12
CA SER A 103 17.90 2.28 10.54
C SER A 103 16.41 2.49 10.73
N GLU A 104 15.80 3.33 9.90
CA GLU A 104 14.36 3.59 9.94
C GLU A 104 13.56 2.35 9.51
N ALA A 105 14.04 1.62 8.51
CA ALA A 105 13.44 0.35 8.11
C ALA A 105 13.39 -0.65 9.27
N ARG A 106 14.46 -0.78 10.02
CA ARG A 106 14.54 -1.66 11.19
C ARG A 106 13.60 -1.22 12.31
N GLU A 107 13.49 0.08 12.57
CA GLU A 107 12.54 0.61 13.56
C GLU A 107 11.09 0.21 13.20
N ILE A 108 10.72 0.31 11.93
CA ILE A 108 9.39 -0.10 11.46
C ILE A 108 9.19 -1.60 11.64
N VAL A 109 10.20 -2.43 11.34
CA VAL A 109 10.13 -3.88 11.57
C VAL A 109 9.93 -4.19 13.05
N GLU A 110 10.62 -3.50 13.96
CA GLU A 110 10.45 -3.70 15.41
C GLU A 110 9.03 -3.31 15.87
N GLN A 111 8.50 -2.20 15.37
CA GLN A 111 7.10 -1.82 15.63
C GLN A 111 6.13 -2.88 15.13
N LEU A 112 6.37 -3.42 13.93
CA LEU A 112 5.55 -4.47 13.34
C LEU A 112 5.56 -5.75 14.19
N ARG A 113 6.71 -6.14 14.72
CA ARG A 113 6.84 -7.30 15.63
C ARG A 113 5.99 -7.18 16.89
N GLY A 114 5.76 -5.96 17.36
CA GLY A 114 4.87 -5.69 18.49
C GLY A 114 3.39 -5.92 18.23
N ILE A 115 2.96 -5.97 16.96
CA ILE A 115 1.55 -6.12 16.57
C ILE A 115 1.25 -7.41 15.83
N ALA A 116 2.24 -8.00 15.15
CA ALA A 116 2.04 -9.23 14.38
C ALA A 116 3.36 -9.98 14.15
N PRO A 117 3.32 -11.30 13.97
CA PRO A 117 4.49 -12.04 13.52
C PRO A 117 4.97 -11.53 12.15
N VAL A 118 6.27 -11.31 12.01
CA VAL A 118 6.85 -10.86 10.73
C VAL A 118 7.00 -12.07 9.82
N VAL A 119 6.05 -12.24 8.91
CA VAL A 119 6.04 -13.34 7.92
C VAL A 119 6.16 -12.74 6.53
N ILE A 120 7.36 -12.78 5.97
CA ILE A 120 7.68 -12.15 4.69
C ILE A 120 7.03 -12.87 3.50
N ARG A 121 6.98 -14.21 3.55
CA ARG A 121 6.64 -15.06 2.39
C ARG A 121 5.17 -15.00 1.95
N ASN A 122 4.24 -14.68 2.83
CA ASN A 122 2.81 -14.85 2.56
C ASN A 122 2.05 -13.55 2.32
N ARG A 123 2.72 -12.41 2.34
CA ARG A 123 2.10 -11.08 2.15
C ARG A 123 2.71 -10.38 0.95
N GLY A 124 1.93 -9.52 0.32
CA GLY A 124 2.36 -8.73 -0.82
C GLY A 124 1.82 -9.20 -2.16
N PRO A 125 2.31 -8.60 -3.25
CA PRO A 125 1.82 -8.90 -4.61
C PRO A 125 2.08 -10.36 -4.99
N ARG A 126 1.03 -11.05 -5.43
CA ARG A 126 1.14 -12.49 -5.77
C ARG A 126 1.20 -12.75 -7.27
N ARG A 127 0.57 -11.88 -8.08
CA ARG A 127 0.36 -12.12 -9.51
C ARG A 127 1.45 -11.52 -10.40
N ASN A 128 2.07 -10.43 -9.98
CA ASN A 128 3.11 -9.76 -10.76
C ASN A 128 4.49 -10.05 -10.15
N PRO A 129 5.37 -10.79 -10.86
CA PRO A 129 6.69 -11.15 -10.33
C PRO A 129 7.59 -9.94 -10.01
N GLU A 130 7.53 -8.86 -10.80
CA GLU A 130 8.33 -7.66 -10.56
C GLU A 130 7.87 -6.93 -9.29
N GLN A 131 6.56 -6.78 -9.12
CA GLN A 131 5.98 -6.20 -7.90
C GLN A 131 6.32 -7.03 -6.68
N ARG A 132 6.23 -8.35 -6.81
CA ARG A 132 6.57 -9.28 -5.74
C ARG A 132 8.04 -9.17 -5.35
N GLU A 133 8.95 -9.13 -6.31
CA GLU A 133 10.38 -9.03 -6.03
C GLU A 133 10.74 -7.68 -5.41
N LEU A 134 10.16 -6.60 -5.88
CA LEU A 134 10.34 -5.28 -5.30
C LEU A 134 9.97 -5.28 -3.81
N TYR A 135 8.83 -5.85 -3.47
CA TYR A 135 8.33 -5.97 -2.10
C TYR A 135 9.24 -6.87 -1.24
N LEU A 136 9.54 -8.06 -1.73
CA LEU A 136 10.34 -9.03 -0.97
C LEU A 136 11.79 -8.60 -0.78
N SER A 137 12.42 -8.01 -1.79
CA SER A 137 13.80 -7.52 -1.68
C SER A 137 13.90 -6.37 -0.67
N GLY A 138 12.94 -5.47 -0.65
CA GLY A 138 12.86 -4.42 0.36
C GLY A 138 12.74 -4.98 1.78
N LEU A 139 11.89 -5.96 1.98
CA LEU A 139 11.72 -6.59 3.29
C LEU A 139 12.96 -7.38 3.73
N ARG A 140 13.62 -8.09 2.83
CA ARG A 140 14.88 -8.78 3.14
C ARG A 140 15.94 -7.79 3.61
N LEU A 141 16.06 -6.64 2.94
CA LEU A 141 16.96 -5.57 3.36
C LEU A 141 16.58 -5.00 4.74
N ALA A 142 15.29 -4.76 4.96
CA ALA A 142 14.79 -4.20 6.21
C ALA A 142 15.00 -5.13 7.41
N THR A 143 14.86 -6.43 7.20
CA THR A 143 15.04 -7.45 8.27
C THR A 143 16.48 -7.90 8.43
N GLY A 144 17.37 -7.51 7.52
CA GLY A 144 18.77 -7.97 7.52
C GLY A 144 18.94 -9.41 7.02
N GLU A 145 17.90 -9.99 6.40
CA GLU A 145 18.02 -11.30 5.77
C GLU A 145 18.81 -11.17 4.45
N THR A 146 19.94 -11.84 4.39
CA THR A 146 20.66 -12.05 3.13
C THR A 146 20.05 -13.24 2.39
N THR A 147 19.89 -13.11 1.09
CA THR A 147 19.34 -14.15 0.21
C THR A 147 19.96 -15.52 0.43
#